data_9780d459cf604aa4d05b3a37dc625cd0
#
_entry.id   9780d459cf604aa4d05b3a37dc625cd0
#
_cell.length_a   1.000
_cell.length_b   1.000
_cell.length_c   1.000
_cell.angle_alpha   90.00
_cell.angle_beta   90.00
_cell.angle_gamma   90.00
#
_symmetry.space_group_name_H-M   'P 1'
#
loop_
_entity.id
_entity.type
_entity.pdbx_description
1 polymer ?
#
loop_
_entity_poly.entity_id
_entity_poly.type
_entity_poly.pdbx_seq_one_letter_code
_entity_poly.pdbx_strand_id
1 'polypeptide(L)'
;MSFVLKEQNGFSFIDEGEGEVLLLLHGLMGALSNWEGVVDEFKSKYRVIIPMLPIYDLPLLTTGVKTVAKYVHKFVKYKKLDNLTIIGNSLGGHVALIYVLAHPTLVKRMVLTGSSGLYENAFGGTFPRRESYDFIKEKVEFTFYDPATATKELVDDVYKTVNDRHRVIRILAMARSAIRHNMQKDLHKIHIPVGLIWGKNDKVTPPEVAMEFHEYLPKSELVWIDKCGHAPMMEQPHEFNIALKAFFR
;
A
#
# COMPACT_ATOMS: atom_id res chain seq x y z
N MET A 1 12.86 -14.31 2.90
CA MET A 1 12.53 -13.25 3.88
C MET A 1 13.49 -13.32 5.06
N SER A 2 14.18 -12.23 5.32
CA SER A 2 15.07 -12.11 6.48
C SER A 2 14.35 -11.62 7.75
N PHE A 3 13.00 -11.44 7.71
CA PHE A 3 12.24 -10.85 8.81
C PHE A 3 11.42 -11.89 9.56
N VAL A 4 11.29 -11.67 10.87
CA VAL A 4 10.47 -12.52 11.75
C VAL A 4 9.06 -11.95 11.82
N LEU A 5 8.07 -12.72 11.34
CA LEU A 5 6.66 -12.42 11.57
C LEU A 5 6.36 -12.62 13.06
N LYS A 6 5.90 -11.56 13.71
CA LYS A 6 5.47 -11.56 15.10
C LYS A 6 3.95 -11.70 15.16
N GLU A 7 3.47 -12.56 16.03
CA GLU A 7 2.04 -12.71 16.32
C GLU A 7 1.78 -12.39 17.78
N GLN A 8 1.08 -11.29 18.03
CA GLN A 8 0.82 -10.78 19.38
C GLN A 8 -0.56 -10.12 19.44
N ASN A 9 -1.33 -10.48 20.45
CA ASN A 9 -2.63 -9.88 20.74
C ASN A 9 -3.59 -9.82 19.54
N GLY A 10 -3.58 -10.85 18.69
CA GLY A 10 -4.41 -10.93 17.48
C GLY A 10 -3.91 -10.09 16.30
N PHE A 11 -2.70 -9.54 16.39
CA PHE A 11 -2.02 -8.87 15.29
C PHE A 11 -0.84 -9.69 14.79
N SER A 12 -0.71 -9.77 13.45
CA SER A 12 0.48 -10.30 12.78
C SER A 12 1.23 -9.13 12.15
N PHE A 13 2.53 -8.99 12.40
CA PHE A 13 3.31 -7.85 11.94
C PHE A 13 4.82 -8.13 11.91
N ILE A 14 5.55 -7.33 11.14
CA ILE A 14 7.01 -7.17 11.23
C ILE A 14 7.29 -5.93 12.07
N ASP A 15 8.35 -5.95 12.90
CA ASP A 15 8.77 -4.82 13.75
C ASP A 15 10.29 -4.92 13.91
N GLU A 16 11.04 -4.15 13.13
CA GLU A 16 12.49 -4.19 13.00
C GLU A 16 13.10 -2.81 13.22
N GLY A 17 14.27 -2.78 13.84
CA GLY A 17 15.00 -1.55 14.14
C GLY A 17 14.45 -0.78 15.33
N GLU A 18 15.03 0.40 15.56
CA GLU A 18 14.67 1.31 16.66
C GLU A 18 14.67 2.76 16.18
N GLY A 19 14.01 3.66 16.94
CA GLY A 19 13.97 5.08 16.63
C GLY A 19 12.63 5.56 16.11
N GLU A 20 12.64 6.56 15.22
CA GLU A 20 11.43 7.13 14.60
C GLU A 20 10.68 6.06 13.79
N VAL A 21 9.35 6.03 13.92
CA VAL A 21 8.54 4.93 13.38
C VAL A 21 8.17 5.16 11.91
N LEU A 22 8.51 4.19 11.06
CA LEU A 22 7.98 4.03 9.72
C LEU A 22 6.91 2.93 9.74
N LEU A 23 5.65 3.31 9.56
CA LEU A 23 4.52 2.39 9.47
C LEU A 23 4.18 2.14 8.00
N LEU A 24 4.44 0.92 7.50
CA LEU A 24 4.26 0.56 6.10
C LEU A 24 2.96 -0.21 5.90
N LEU A 25 2.12 0.23 4.96
CA LEU A 25 0.83 -0.38 4.66
C LEU A 25 0.84 -0.94 3.24
N HIS A 26 0.62 -2.26 3.12
CA HIS A 26 0.64 -2.97 1.84
C HIS A 26 -0.67 -2.84 1.06
N GLY A 27 -0.63 -3.15 -0.25
CA GLY A 27 -1.77 -3.15 -1.15
C GLY A 27 -2.71 -4.35 -0.98
N LEU A 28 -3.75 -4.41 -1.83
CA LEU A 28 -4.82 -5.42 -1.79
C LEU A 28 -4.29 -6.84 -1.96
N MET A 29 -3.37 -7.05 -2.88
CA MET A 29 -2.69 -8.33 -3.14
C MET A 29 -1.27 -8.33 -2.59
N GLY A 30 -0.91 -7.30 -1.80
CA GLY A 30 0.44 -7.12 -1.30
C GLY A 30 0.77 -8.09 -0.18
N ALA A 31 2.04 -8.49 -0.14
CA ALA A 31 2.64 -9.23 0.96
C ALA A 31 3.58 -8.32 1.77
N LEU A 32 3.98 -8.78 2.95
CA LEU A 32 4.97 -8.08 3.78
C LEU A 32 6.33 -7.99 3.07
N SER A 33 6.66 -8.97 2.24
CA SER A 33 7.87 -9.01 1.40
C SER A 33 7.98 -7.87 0.39
N ASN A 34 6.87 -7.25 0.00
CA ASN A 34 6.91 -6.11 -0.91
C ASN A 34 7.75 -4.94 -0.35
N TRP A 35 7.93 -4.89 0.95
CA TRP A 35 8.67 -3.86 1.66
C TRP A 35 10.09 -4.26 2.08
N GLU A 36 10.58 -5.44 1.64
CA GLU A 36 11.89 -5.98 2.05
C GLU A 36 13.03 -4.98 1.84
N GLY A 37 13.11 -4.38 0.65
CA GLY A 37 14.13 -3.37 0.35
C GLY A 37 14.05 -2.11 1.21
N VAL A 38 12.85 -1.73 1.67
CA VAL A 38 12.66 -0.59 2.57
C VAL A 38 13.09 -0.95 3.99
N VAL A 39 12.72 -2.14 4.48
CA VAL A 39 13.14 -2.58 5.82
C VAL A 39 14.65 -2.67 5.91
N ASP A 40 15.29 -3.31 4.94
CA ASP A 40 16.76 -3.49 4.94
C ASP A 40 17.52 -2.16 4.91
N GLU A 41 17.01 -1.17 4.17
CA GLU A 41 17.61 0.14 4.07
C GLU A 41 17.44 0.99 5.33
N PHE A 42 16.26 0.90 5.99
CA PHE A 42 15.90 1.87 7.02
C PHE A 42 15.99 1.33 8.46
N LYS A 43 15.99 0.00 8.68
CA LYS A 43 16.00 -0.61 10.05
C LYS A 43 17.21 -0.22 10.91
N SER A 44 18.29 0.25 10.33
CA SER A 44 19.48 0.70 11.07
C SER A 44 19.32 2.07 11.74
N LYS A 45 18.31 2.87 11.32
CA LYS A 45 18.06 4.24 11.79
C LYS A 45 16.62 4.52 12.19
N TYR A 46 15.71 3.66 11.79
CA TYR A 46 14.27 3.79 12.01
C TYR A 46 13.70 2.49 12.57
N ARG A 47 12.63 2.60 13.30
CA ARG A 47 11.81 1.45 13.64
C ARG A 47 10.79 1.24 12.52
N VAL A 48 10.98 0.18 11.72
CA VAL A 48 10.12 -0.15 10.58
C VAL A 48 9.08 -1.18 11.00
N ILE A 49 7.81 -0.84 10.89
CA ILE A 49 6.69 -1.68 11.30
C ILE A 49 5.77 -1.93 10.11
N ILE A 50 5.43 -3.19 9.86
CA ILE A 50 4.53 -3.60 8.80
C ILE A 50 3.42 -4.47 9.38
N PRO A 51 2.23 -3.94 9.69
CA PRO A 51 1.10 -4.77 10.08
C PRO A 51 0.56 -5.56 8.89
N MET A 52 0.24 -6.83 9.09
CA MET A 52 -0.57 -7.61 8.15
C MET A 52 -2.00 -7.05 8.18
N LEU A 53 -2.42 -6.44 7.07
CA LEU A 53 -3.78 -5.92 6.98
C LEU A 53 -4.79 -7.07 6.85
N PRO A 54 -5.89 -7.09 7.61
CA PRO A 54 -6.81 -8.23 7.69
C PRO A 54 -7.78 -8.26 6.49
N ILE A 55 -7.25 -8.16 5.27
CA ILE A 55 -8.05 -8.05 4.04
C ILE A 55 -8.94 -9.28 3.85
N TYR A 56 -8.41 -10.46 4.20
CA TYR A 56 -9.08 -11.75 4.00
C TYR A 56 -9.86 -12.25 5.23
N ASP A 57 -9.66 -11.61 6.40
CA ASP A 57 -10.18 -12.12 7.67
C ASP A 57 -11.35 -11.29 8.21
N LEU A 58 -11.65 -10.15 7.57
CA LEU A 58 -12.78 -9.32 7.95
C LEU A 58 -14.12 -10.02 7.66
N PRO A 59 -15.15 -9.84 8.52
CA PRO A 59 -16.51 -10.26 8.20
C PRO A 59 -16.98 -9.57 6.91
N LEU A 60 -17.56 -10.33 5.98
CA LEU A 60 -17.91 -9.86 4.63
C LEU A 60 -18.74 -8.56 4.64
N LEU A 61 -19.70 -8.45 5.55
CA LEU A 61 -20.58 -7.27 5.67
C LEU A 61 -19.83 -5.99 6.07
N THR A 62 -18.67 -6.11 6.70
CA THR A 62 -17.88 -4.97 7.17
C THR A 62 -16.57 -4.82 6.40
N THR A 63 -16.33 -5.67 5.39
CA THR A 63 -15.13 -5.61 4.56
C THR A 63 -15.09 -4.30 3.77
N GLY A 64 -14.10 -3.46 4.04
CA GLY A 64 -13.92 -2.18 3.36
C GLY A 64 -12.79 -1.34 3.93
N VAL A 65 -12.37 -0.34 3.18
CA VAL A 65 -11.20 0.52 3.47
C VAL A 65 -11.29 1.20 4.84
N LYS A 66 -12.48 1.65 5.24
CA LYS A 66 -12.70 2.27 6.57
C LYS A 66 -12.50 1.28 7.73
N THR A 67 -12.85 0.01 7.52
CA THR A 67 -12.65 -1.04 8.54
C THR A 67 -11.17 -1.36 8.69
N VAL A 68 -10.43 -1.39 7.58
CA VAL A 68 -8.97 -1.57 7.62
C VAL A 68 -8.30 -0.38 8.32
N ALA A 69 -8.73 0.87 8.05
CA ALA A 69 -8.19 2.04 8.76
C ALA A 69 -8.46 1.97 10.28
N LYS A 70 -9.64 1.48 10.70
CA LYS A 70 -9.93 1.24 12.12
C LYS A 70 -9.04 0.13 12.72
N TYR A 71 -8.72 -0.91 11.95
CA TYR A 71 -7.78 -1.94 12.38
C TYR A 71 -6.37 -1.35 12.57
N VAL A 72 -5.89 -0.55 11.63
CA VAL A 72 -4.61 0.16 11.76
C VAL A 72 -4.59 1.02 13.02
N HIS A 73 -5.68 1.73 13.33
CA HIS A 73 -5.77 2.51 14.58
C HIS A 73 -5.68 1.64 15.83
N LYS A 74 -6.36 0.48 15.87
CA LYS A 74 -6.25 -0.46 16.98
C LYS A 74 -4.81 -0.96 17.15
N PHE A 75 -4.13 -1.27 16.05
CA PHE A 75 -2.74 -1.69 16.05
C PHE A 75 -1.81 -0.59 16.57
N VAL A 76 -1.95 0.64 16.08
CA VAL A 76 -1.17 1.82 16.54
C VAL A 76 -1.36 2.02 18.05
N LYS A 77 -2.59 1.95 18.55
CA LYS A 77 -2.87 2.02 20.00
C LYS A 77 -2.23 0.88 20.79
N TYR A 78 -2.33 -0.35 20.29
CA TYR A 78 -1.72 -1.52 20.90
C TYR A 78 -0.21 -1.37 21.05
N LYS A 79 0.46 -0.92 19.99
CA LYS A 79 1.91 -0.69 19.96
C LYS A 79 2.33 0.62 20.66
N LYS A 80 1.37 1.45 21.11
CA LYS A 80 1.59 2.79 21.70
C LYS A 80 2.45 3.67 20.81
N LEU A 81 2.12 3.70 19.50
CA LEU A 81 2.86 4.47 18.52
C LEU A 81 2.31 5.89 18.41
N ASP A 82 3.19 6.85 18.23
CA ASP A 82 2.91 8.26 17.97
C ASP A 82 3.92 8.82 16.97
N ASN A 83 3.72 10.05 16.54
CA ASN A 83 4.63 10.77 15.65
C ASN A 83 5.08 9.97 14.43
N LEU A 84 4.12 9.26 13.78
CA LEU A 84 4.37 8.29 12.73
C LEU A 84 4.77 8.95 11.41
N THR A 85 5.70 8.31 10.69
CA THR A 85 5.75 8.40 9.23
C THR A 85 4.97 7.21 8.66
N ILE A 86 3.85 7.48 7.99
CA ILE A 86 3.03 6.42 7.38
C ILE A 86 3.31 6.33 5.88
N ILE A 87 3.59 5.13 5.39
CA ILE A 87 3.91 4.89 3.97
C ILE A 87 2.93 3.85 3.45
N GLY A 88 2.18 4.18 2.41
CA GLY A 88 1.17 3.28 1.86
C GLY A 88 1.27 3.07 0.36
N ASN A 89 1.17 1.81 -0.06
CA ASN A 89 1.07 1.44 -1.46
C ASN A 89 -0.35 1.01 -1.81
N SER A 90 -0.89 1.51 -2.92
CA SER A 90 -2.19 1.11 -3.46
C SER A 90 -3.30 1.25 -2.41
N LEU A 91 -4.01 0.17 -2.07
CA LEU A 91 -4.99 0.12 -0.98
C LEU A 91 -4.40 0.63 0.35
N GLY A 92 -3.14 0.32 0.66
CA GLY A 92 -2.45 0.81 1.86
C GLY A 92 -2.33 2.33 1.88
N GLY A 93 -2.14 2.97 0.73
CA GLY A 93 -2.16 4.43 0.59
C GLY A 93 -3.54 5.01 0.86
N HIS A 94 -4.60 4.39 0.35
CA HIS A 94 -5.99 4.79 0.64
C HIS A 94 -6.30 4.68 2.16
N VAL A 95 -5.85 3.60 2.79
CA VAL A 95 -5.98 3.41 4.24
C VAL A 95 -5.21 4.48 5.00
N ALA A 96 -3.99 4.85 4.55
CA ALA A 96 -3.19 5.92 5.14
C ALA A 96 -3.91 7.28 5.07
N LEU A 97 -4.51 7.62 3.92
CA LEU A 97 -5.31 8.85 3.76
C LEU A 97 -6.47 8.92 4.76
N ILE A 98 -7.25 7.85 4.87
CA ILE A 98 -8.35 7.77 5.84
C ILE A 98 -7.83 7.90 7.28
N TYR A 99 -6.69 7.23 7.56
CA TYR A 99 -6.09 7.26 8.89
C TYR A 99 -5.63 8.66 9.28
N VAL A 100 -4.94 9.36 8.39
CA VAL A 100 -4.43 10.73 8.62
C VAL A 100 -5.58 11.70 8.87
N LEU A 101 -6.66 11.63 8.09
CA LEU A 101 -7.84 12.48 8.30
C LEU A 101 -8.51 12.24 9.66
N ALA A 102 -8.54 10.99 10.12
CA ALA A 102 -9.15 10.65 11.40
C ALA A 102 -8.23 10.94 12.61
N HIS A 103 -6.90 10.90 12.42
CA HIS A 103 -5.91 10.99 13.49
C HIS A 103 -4.71 11.86 13.10
N PRO A 104 -4.91 13.14 12.71
CA PRO A 104 -3.86 13.99 12.16
C PRO A 104 -2.71 14.26 13.14
N THR A 105 -2.97 14.23 14.45
CA THR A 105 -1.96 14.50 15.49
C THR A 105 -1.00 13.34 15.72
N LEU A 106 -1.33 12.13 15.25
CA LEU A 106 -0.49 10.94 15.38
C LEU A 106 0.49 10.78 14.22
N VAL A 107 0.32 11.53 13.13
CA VAL A 107 1.11 11.35 11.90
C VAL A 107 1.90 12.61 11.59
N LYS A 108 3.22 12.49 11.57
CA LYS A 108 4.16 13.57 11.27
C LYS A 108 4.24 13.86 9.77
N ARG A 109 4.26 12.80 8.96
CA ARG A 109 4.32 12.85 7.49
C ARG A 109 3.76 11.58 6.87
N MET A 110 3.35 11.67 5.61
CA MET A 110 2.80 10.54 4.86
C MET A 110 3.54 10.38 3.53
N VAL A 111 3.72 9.13 3.08
CA VAL A 111 4.18 8.83 1.71
C VAL A 111 3.16 7.92 1.03
N LEU A 112 2.78 8.28 -0.18
CA LEU A 112 1.88 7.52 -1.03
C LEU A 112 2.64 7.04 -2.28
N THR A 113 2.45 5.77 -2.63
CA THR A 113 3.01 5.19 -3.84
C THR A 113 1.97 4.33 -4.54
N GLY A 114 1.65 4.60 -5.79
CA GLY A 114 0.59 3.91 -6.52
C GLY A 114 -0.75 3.89 -5.75
N SER A 115 -1.09 4.98 -5.03
CA SER A 115 -2.21 4.97 -4.08
C SER A 115 -3.56 4.93 -4.75
N SER A 116 -4.46 4.08 -4.25
CA SER A 116 -5.91 4.20 -4.45
C SER A 116 -6.46 5.42 -3.69
N GLY A 117 -7.72 5.75 -3.92
CA GLY A 117 -8.43 6.84 -3.23
C GLY A 117 -8.95 7.93 -4.15
N LEU A 118 -8.47 8.00 -5.37
CA LEU A 118 -9.05 8.74 -6.49
C LEU A 118 -9.53 7.74 -7.55
N TYR A 119 -8.88 7.72 -8.71
CA TYR A 119 -9.15 6.75 -9.76
C TYR A 119 -8.17 5.59 -9.69
N GLU A 120 -8.64 4.37 -9.99
CA GLU A 120 -7.80 3.21 -10.22
C GLU A 120 -8.37 2.32 -11.34
N ASN A 121 -7.49 1.80 -12.18
CA ASN A 121 -7.83 0.83 -13.22
C ASN A 121 -7.58 -0.59 -12.68
N ALA A 122 -8.30 -0.93 -11.61
CA ALA A 122 -8.15 -2.21 -10.95
C ALA A 122 -8.53 -3.35 -11.89
N PHE A 123 -7.55 -4.08 -12.39
CA PHE A 123 -7.70 -5.32 -13.17
C PHE A 123 -8.57 -5.26 -14.43
N GLY A 124 -8.76 -4.05 -15.02
CA GLY A 124 -9.57 -3.90 -16.22
C GLY A 124 -11.02 -4.38 -16.07
N GLY A 125 -11.57 -4.33 -14.84
CA GLY A 125 -13.00 -4.52 -14.56
C GLY A 125 -13.50 -5.94 -14.53
N THR A 126 -12.71 -6.97 -14.84
CA THR A 126 -13.19 -8.34 -14.87
C THR A 126 -12.19 -9.36 -14.33
N PHE A 127 -12.68 -10.27 -13.47
CA PHE A 127 -12.04 -11.56 -13.20
C PHE A 127 -12.78 -12.70 -13.91
N PRO A 128 -13.09 -12.65 -15.21
CA PRO A 128 -13.90 -13.69 -15.86
C PRO A 128 -13.13 -15.00 -16.03
N ARG A 129 -11.81 -15.00 -15.81
CA ARG A 129 -10.93 -16.16 -16.09
C ARG A 129 -9.97 -16.46 -14.94
N ARG A 130 -10.42 -16.31 -13.68
CA ARG A 130 -9.58 -16.59 -12.50
C ARG A 130 -8.98 -18.01 -12.49
N GLU A 131 -9.60 -18.95 -13.15
CA GLU A 131 -9.16 -20.35 -13.27
C GLU A 131 -8.04 -20.53 -14.30
N SER A 132 -7.82 -19.55 -15.19
CA SER A 132 -6.71 -19.55 -16.14
C SER A 132 -5.45 -18.97 -15.50
N TYR A 133 -4.45 -19.81 -15.30
CA TYR A 133 -3.15 -19.41 -14.77
C TYR A 133 -2.48 -18.34 -15.66
N ASP A 134 -2.50 -18.53 -16.99
CA ASP A 134 -1.90 -17.59 -17.94
C ASP A 134 -2.58 -16.22 -17.89
N PHE A 135 -3.91 -16.19 -17.73
CA PHE A 135 -4.63 -14.93 -17.55
C PHE A 135 -4.23 -14.22 -16.25
N ILE A 136 -4.09 -14.95 -15.15
CA ILE A 136 -3.63 -14.36 -13.87
C ILE A 136 -2.19 -13.87 -13.99
N LYS A 137 -1.32 -14.64 -14.63
CA LYS A 137 0.07 -14.24 -14.90
C LYS A 137 0.11 -12.92 -15.67
N GLU A 138 -0.62 -12.82 -16.79
CA GLU A 138 -0.72 -11.58 -17.57
C GLU A 138 -1.17 -10.38 -16.71
N LYS A 139 -2.13 -10.58 -15.81
CA LYS A 139 -2.63 -9.51 -14.91
C LYS A 139 -1.62 -9.12 -13.85
N VAL A 140 -0.84 -10.05 -13.33
CA VAL A 140 0.26 -9.74 -12.39
C VAL A 140 1.38 -8.99 -13.12
N GLU A 141 1.77 -9.47 -14.31
CA GLU A 141 2.76 -8.79 -15.16
C GLU A 141 2.34 -7.37 -15.55
N PHE A 142 1.05 -7.14 -15.81
CA PHE A 142 0.49 -5.83 -16.13
C PHE A 142 0.73 -4.78 -15.03
N THR A 143 0.85 -5.22 -13.78
CA THR A 143 1.09 -4.35 -12.62
C THR A 143 2.46 -3.70 -12.67
N PHE A 144 3.43 -4.31 -13.33
CA PHE A 144 4.82 -3.90 -13.37
C PHE A 144 5.20 -3.31 -14.73
N TYR A 145 6.27 -2.51 -14.74
CA TYR A 145 6.92 -2.05 -15.98
C TYR A 145 7.67 -3.20 -16.64
N ASP A 146 8.52 -3.88 -15.85
CA ASP A 146 9.20 -5.09 -16.28
C ASP A 146 8.40 -6.33 -15.86
N PRO A 147 7.86 -7.09 -16.82
CA PRO A 147 7.13 -8.32 -16.52
C PRO A 147 7.92 -9.34 -15.70
N ALA A 148 9.27 -9.32 -15.77
CA ALA A 148 10.11 -10.22 -15.00
C ALA A 148 10.01 -10.00 -13.47
N THR A 149 9.53 -8.84 -13.03
CA THR A 149 9.24 -8.56 -11.62
C THR A 149 8.09 -9.44 -11.09
N ALA A 150 7.21 -9.91 -11.98
CA ALA A 150 6.16 -10.88 -11.66
C ALA A 150 6.76 -12.29 -11.56
N THR A 151 7.49 -12.56 -10.46
CA THR A 151 8.11 -13.88 -10.26
C THR A 151 7.07 -14.99 -10.24
N LYS A 152 7.50 -16.22 -10.53
CA LYS A 152 6.61 -17.39 -10.49
C LYS A 152 5.91 -17.52 -9.13
N GLU A 153 6.63 -17.29 -8.04
CA GLU A 153 6.11 -17.36 -6.67
C GLU A 153 5.00 -16.35 -6.47
N LEU A 154 5.20 -15.11 -6.93
CA LEU A 154 4.18 -14.05 -6.84
C LEU A 154 2.92 -14.42 -7.64
N VAL A 155 3.09 -14.92 -8.88
CA VAL A 155 1.97 -15.38 -9.72
C VAL A 155 1.23 -16.53 -9.06
N ASP A 156 1.96 -17.52 -8.52
CA ASP A 156 1.39 -18.68 -7.83
C ASP A 156 0.56 -18.26 -6.60
N ASP A 157 1.05 -17.30 -5.82
CA ASP A 157 0.36 -16.78 -4.63
C ASP A 157 -0.91 -16.00 -5.00
N VAL A 158 -0.85 -15.17 -6.05
CA VAL A 158 -2.03 -14.48 -6.58
C VAL A 158 -3.04 -15.50 -7.12
N TYR A 159 -2.59 -16.48 -7.90
CA TYR A 159 -3.45 -17.54 -8.45
C TYR A 159 -4.18 -18.32 -7.35
N LYS A 160 -3.47 -18.75 -6.31
CA LYS A 160 -4.06 -19.41 -5.14
C LYS A 160 -5.09 -18.51 -4.46
N THR A 161 -4.73 -17.24 -4.27
CA THR A 161 -5.57 -16.27 -3.57
C THR A 161 -6.88 -15.99 -4.31
N VAL A 162 -6.86 -15.78 -5.62
CA VAL A 162 -8.07 -15.50 -6.40
C VAL A 162 -8.93 -16.75 -6.63
N ASN A 163 -8.37 -17.95 -6.50
CA ASN A 163 -9.08 -19.22 -6.58
C ASN A 163 -9.61 -19.70 -5.22
N ASP A 164 -9.17 -19.11 -4.12
CA ASP A 164 -9.81 -19.29 -2.83
C ASP A 164 -11.12 -18.48 -2.78
N ARG A 165 -12.25 -19.19 -2.71
CA ARG A 165 -13.60 -18.58 -2.71
C ARG A 165 -13.76 -17.59 -1.54
N HIS A 166 -13.20 -17.87 -0.40
CA HIS A 166 -13.30 -17.04 0.80
C HIS A 166 -12.54 -15.72 0.65
N ARG A 167 -11.35 -15.78 0.04
CA ARG A 167 -10.49 -14.63 -0.20
C ARG A 167 -11.00 -13.77 -1.35
N VAL A 168 -11.36 -14.37 -2.50
CA VAL A 168 -11.79 -13.60 -3.68
C VAL A 168 -13.04 -12.76 -3.42
N ILE A 169 -14.01 -13.26 -2.65
CA ILE A 169 -15.20 -12.49 -2.29
C ILE A 169 -14.83 -11.25 -1.48
N ARG A 170 -13.87 -11.35 -0.57
CA ARG A 170 -13.38 -10.22 0.23
C ARG A 170 -12.54 -9.25 -0.59
N ILE A 171 -11.71 -9.74 -1.51
CA ILE A 171 -10.99 -8.90 -2.48
C ILE A 171 -11.98 -8.05 -3.27
N LEU A 172 -13.03 -8.66 -3.81
CA LEU A 172 -14.06 -7.94 -4.58
C LEU A 172 -14.83 -6.92 -3.72
N ALA A 173 -15.14 -7.28 -2.48
CA ALA A 173 -15.79 -6.36 -1.55
C ALA A 173 -14.89 -5.18 -1.20
N MET A 174 -13.59 -5.44 -0.96
CA MET A 174 -12.59 -4.41 -0.66
C MET A 174 -12.37 -3.47 -1.85
N ALA A 175 -12.16 -4.00 -3.06
CA ALA A 175 -12.01 -3.23 -4.27
C ALA A 175 -13.24 -2.32 -4.53
N ARG A 176 -14.45 -2.87 -4.40
CA ARG A 176 -15.69 -2.07 -4.51
C ARG A 176 -15.77 -0.98 -3.44
N SER A 177 -15.30 -1.26 -2.23
CA SER A 177 -15.25 -0.27 -1.15
C SER A 177 -14.26 0.85 -1.46
N ALA A 178 -13.08 0.52 -2.00
CA ALA A 178 -12.07 1.50 -2.42
C ALA A 178 -12.61 2.41 -3.53
N ILE A 179 -13.19 1.85 -4.58
CA ILE A 179 -13.76 2.60 -5.72
C ILE A 179 -14.88 3.54 -5.25
N ARG A 180 -15.76 3.09 -4.35
CA ARG A 180 -16.88 3.92 -3.84
C ARG A 180 -16.43 5.02 -2.89
N HIS A 181 -15.28 4.88 -2.27
CA HIS A 181 -14.76 5.83 -1.29
C HIS A 181 -13.73 6.76 -1.93
N ASN A 182 -14.18 7.62 -2.85
CA ASN A 182 -13.32 8.64 -3.45
C ASN A 182 -12.97 9.73 -2.44
N MET A 183 -11.68 10.07 -2.34
CA MET A 183 -11.11 10.97 -1.34
C MET A 183 -10.97 12.42 -1.82
N GLN A 184 -11.24 12.72 -3.08
CA GLN A 184 -10.99 14.02 -3.71
C GLN A 184 -11.46 15.21 -2.84
N LYS A 185 -12.68 15.12 -2.30
CA LYS A 185 -13.30 16.19 -1.49
C LYS A 185 -12.65 16.37 -0.11
N ASP A 186 -11.79 15.45 0.32
CA ASP A 186 -11.20 15.46 1.66
C ASP A 186 -9.69 15.69 1.65
N LEU A 187 -9.02 15.55 0.50
CA LEU A 187 -7.56 15.66 0.40
C LEU A 187 -7.03 17.02 0.85
N HIS A 188 -7.74 18.12 0.54
CA HIS A 188 -7.36 19.48 0.94
C HIS A 188 -7.31 19.70 2.47
N LYS A 189 -7.90 18.78 3.26
CA LYS A 189 -7.89 18.80 4.74
C LYS A 189 -6.62 18.19 5.33
N ILE A 190 -5.78 17.57 4.51
CA ILE A 190 -4.52 16.94 4.95
C ILE A 190 -3.42 18.00 4.91
N HIS A 191 -3.00 18.49 6.08
CA HIS A 191 -2.03 19.57 6.22
C HIS A 191 -0.64 19.12 6.67
N ILE A 192 -0.41 17.82 6.83
CA ILE A 192 0.92 17.26 7.05
C ILE A 192 1.73 17.20 5.74
N PRO A 193 3.06 17.14 5.76
CA PRO A 193 3.87 16.87 4.57
C PRO A 193 3.52 15.52 3.94
N VAL A 194 3.36 15.49 2.61
CA VAL A 194 3.04 14.28 1.83
C VAL A 194 4.04 14.08 0.71
N GLY A 195 4.76 12.97 0.71
CA GLY A 195 5.56 12.52 -0.43
C GLY A 195 4.71 11.66 -1.37
N LEU A 196 4.70 11.98 -2.66
CA LEU A 196 4.11 11.18 -3.72
C LEU A 196 5.26 10.57 -4.53
N ILE A 197 5.51 9.27 -4.37
CA ILE A 197 6.57 8.57 -5.10
C ILE A 197 5.92 7.60 -6.07
N TRP A 198 6.02 7.86 -7.37
CA TRP A 198 5.18 7.18 -8.35
C TRP A 198 5.93 6.70 -9.57
N GLY A 199 5.58 5.50 -10.06
CA GLY A 199 6.10 4.97 -11.31
C GLY A 199 5.50 5.71 -12.52
N LYS A 200 6.36 6.15 -13.46
CA LYS A 200 5.91 6.79 -14.70
C LYS A 200 5.07 5.89 -15.60
N ASN A 201 5.17 4.60 -15.41
CA ASN A 201 4.50 3.58 -16.22
C ASN A 201 3.43 2.82 -15.44
N ASP A 202 2.95 3.38 -14.32
CA ASP A 202 1.86 2.78 -13.55
C ASP A 202 0.57 2.72 -14.38
N LYS A 203 0.08 1.51 -14.62
CA LYS A 203 -1.14 1.22 -15.39
C LYS A 203 -2.35 0.98 -14.49
N VAL A 204 -2.14 0.80 -13.18
CA VAL A 204 -3.19 0.56 -12.19
C VAL A 204 -3.72 1.88 -11.65
N THR A 205 -2.83 2.73 -11.16
CA THR A 205 -3.10 4.12 -10.80
C THR A 205 -2.23 5.03 -11.68
N PRO A 206 -2.70 5.38 -12.88
CA PRO A 206 -1.89 6.07 -13.89
C PRO A 206 -1.28 7.39 -13.39
N PRO A 207 -0.23 7.92 -14.06
CA PRO A 207 0.45 9.16 -13.67
C PRO A 207 -0.47 10.35 -13.43
N GLU A 208 -1.59 10.42 -14.15
CA GLU A 208 -2.61 11.46 -13.97
C GLU A 208 -3.19 11.47 -12.56
N VAL A 209 -3.32 10.29 -11.95
CA VAL A 209 -3.81 10.14 -10.56
C VAL A 209 -2.81 10.73 -9.56
N ALA A 210 -1.50 10.55 -9.80
CA ALA A 210 -0.49 11.18 -8.97
C ALA A 210 -0.51 12.71 -9.09
N MET A 211 -0.75 13.24 -10.30
CA MET A 211 -0.90 14.68 -10.53
C MET A 211 -2.15 15.22 -9.82
N GLU A 212 -3.28 14.50 -9.86
CA GLU A 212 -4.48 14.89 -9.11
C GLU A 212 -4.24 14.88 -7.59
N PHE A 213 -3.55 13.88 -7.06
CA PHE A 213 -3.15 13.89 -5.65
C PHE A 213 -2.29 15.11 -5.32
N HIS A 214 -1.35 15.45 -6.20
CA HIS A 214 -0.47 16.61 -6.01
C HIS A 214 -1.25 17.94 -6.05
N GLU A 215 -2.25 18.04 -6.91
CA GLU A 215 -3.13 19.21 -7.00
C GLU A 215 -3.97 19.41 -5.73
N TYR A 216 -4.54 18.31 -5.18
CA TYR A 216 -5.47 18.41 -4.05
C TYR A 216 -4.80 18.36 -2.66
N LEU A 217 -3.56 17.91 -2.55
CA LEU A 217 -2.81 17.83 -1.30
C LEU A 217 -1.96 19.08 -1.09
N PRO A 218 -2.27 19.97 -0.13
CA PRO A 218 -1.67 21.31 -0.01
C PRO A 218 -0.16 21.31 0.24
N LYS A 219 0.39 20.23 0.80
CA LYS A 219 1.80 20.11 1.19
C LYS A 219 2.41 18.84 0.62
N SER A 220 2.22 18.62 -0.67
CA SER A 220 2.76 17.43 -1.34
C SER A 220 3.98 17.75 -2.20
N GLU A 221 4.88 16.78 -2.29
CA GLU A 221 6.01 16.73 -3.19
C GLU A 221 5.85 15.49 -4.08
N LEU A 222 5.98 15.65 -5.40
CA LEU A 222 5.82 14.55 -6.37
C LEU A 222 7.17 14.18 -6.97
N VAL A 223 7.54 12.91 -6.81
CA VAL A 223 8.77 12.31 -7.36
C VAL A 223 8.40 11.18 -8.31
N TRP A 224 8.90 11.25 -9.53
CA TRP A 224 8.70 10.23 -10.54
C TRP A 224 9.85 9.23 -10.57
N ILE A 225 9.51 7.94 -10.63
CA ILE A 225 10.47 6.86 -10.88
C ILE A 225 10.28 6.36 -12.31
N ASP A 226 11.35 6.40 -13.08
CA ASP A 226 11.37 5.97 -14.48
C ASP A 226 11.42 4.44 -14.59
N LYS A 227 10.90 3.90 -15.71
CA LYS A 227 10.85 2.44 -15.95
C LYS A 227 10.26 1.68 -14.75
N CYS A 228 9.14 2.17 -14.25
CA CYS A 228 8.51 1.69 -13.04
C CYS A 228 6.99 1.72 -13.16
N GLY A 229 6.34 0.65 -12.74
CA GLY A 229 4.89 0.50 -12.69
C GLY A 229 4.33 0.82 -11.32
N HIS A 230 3.44 -0.05 -10.83
CA HIS A 230 2.59 0.19 -9.65
C HIS A 230 3.27 -0.02 -8.29
N ALA A 231 4.40 -0.72 -8.27
CA ALA A 231 5.09 -1.07 -7.02
C ALA A 231 6.55 -0.61 -7.02
N PRO A 232 6.82 0.71 -6.96
CA PRO A 232 8.19 1.24 -7.03
C PRO A 232 9.16 0.64 -6.01
N MET A 233 8.69 0.32 -4.81
CA MET A 233 9.48 -0.31 -3.76
C MET A 233 9.96 -1.73 -4.11
N MET A 234 9.31 -2.38 -5.10
CA MET A 234 9.69 -3.70 -5.62
C MET A 234 10.50 -3.59 -6.91
N GLU A 235 10.07 -2.72 -7.83
CA GLU A 235 10.63 -2.62 -9.19
C GLU A 235 11.94 -1.82 -9.22
N GLN A 236 11.99 -0.73 -8.46
CA GLN A 236 13.14 0.20 -8.40
C GLN A 236 13.46 0.52 -6.94
N PRO A 237 13.82 -0.49 -6.11
CA PRO A 237 13.99 -0.31 -4.67
C PRO A 237 15.06 0.72 -4.31
N HIS A 238 16.13 0.81 -5.08
CA HIS A 238 17.20 1.79 -4.87
C HIS A 238 16.68 3.23 -5.06
N GLU A 239 16.03 3.51 -6.20
CA GLU A 239 15.48 4.84 -6.52
C GLU A 239 14.37 5.22 -5.55
N PHE A 240 13.52 4.27 -5.19
CA PHE A 240 12.48 4.46 -4.19
C PHE A 240 13.06 4.86 -2.83
N ASN A 241 14.10 4.17 -2.38
CA ASN A 241 14.77 4.47 -1.11
C ASN A 241 15.51 5.81 -1.14
N ILE A 242 16.09 6.22 -2.29
CA ILE A 242 16.66 7.56 -2.47
C ILE A 242 15.57 8.63 -2.31
N ALA A 243 14.42 8.47 -2.97
CA ALA A 243 13.29 9.38 -2.87
C ALA A 243 12.77 9.49 -1.43
N LEU A 244 12.62 8.35 -0.71
CA LEU A 244 12.25 8.35 0.70
C LEU A 244 13.26 9.11 1.57
N LYS A 245 14.55 8.87 1.39
CA LYS A 245 15.61 9.58 2.15
C LYS A 245 15.59 11.08 1.89
N ALA A 246 15.33 11.50 0.67
CA ALA A 246 15.22 12.92 0.31
C ALA A 246 14.03 13.57 1.03
N PHE A 247 12.89 12.90 1.03
CA PHE A 247 11.66 13.38 1.71
C PHE A 247 11.77 13.40 3.25
N PHE A 248 12.63 12.59 3.85
CA PHE A 248 12.81 12.56 5.32
C PHE A 248 13.73 13.67 5.86
N ARG A 249 14.47 14.36 5.00
CA ARG A 249 15.33 15.50 5.36
C ARG A 249 14.52 16.74 5.62
#